data_6f731ba7c58d7b766afc7d2168826f9f
#
_entry.id   6f731ba7c58d7b766afc7d2168826f9f
#
_cell.length_a   1.000
_cell.length_b   1.000
_cell.length_c   1.000
_cell.angle_alpha   90.00
_cell.angle_beta   90.00
_cell.angle_gamma   90.00
#
_symmetry.space_group_name_H-M   'P 1'
#
loop_
_entity.id
_entity.type
_entity.pdbx_description
1 polymer ?
#
loop_
_entity_poly.entity_id
_entity_poly.type
_entity_poly.pdbx_seq_one_letter_code
_entity_poly.pdbx_strand_id
1 'polypeptide(L)'
;DVHGSRGLGDVYKRQAMSYLDTGDLVPDSVTIKMLENEVLSNKDVNGYIFDGFPRTLNQAESLDSFLVSINLKINATIALDVNENELISRLLDRGKINNRSDDQDIEKIKNRFNEYNTKTSILIDFYQKQDKFFSVDGKGTVDDITSRLFDLVDSLI
;
A
#
# COMPACT_ATOMS: atom_id res chain seq x y z
N ASP A 1 -18.62 0.04 25.42
CA ASP A 1 -17.58 1.13 25.38
C ASP A 1 -17.11 1.36 23.94
N VAL A 2 -17.97 1.92 23.11
CA VAL A 2 -17.71 2.25 21.69
C VAL A 2 -16.86 3.53 21.54
N HIS A 3 -16.56 4.24 22.64
CA HIS A 3 -15.83 5.50 22.63
C HIS A 3 -14.31 5.38 22.65
N GLY A 4 -13.76 4.20 23.00
CA GLY A 4 -12.31 4.00 23.10
C GLY A 4 -11.57 3.83 21.77
N SER A 5 -12.20 3.20 20.77
CA SER A 5 -11.53 2.86 19.51
C SER A 5 -11.42 4.05 18.55
N ARG A 6 -12.43 4.94 18.51
CA ARG A 6 -12.37 6.16 17.67
C ARG A 6 -11.29 7.13 18.12
N GLY A 7 -11.07 7.27 19.43
CA GLY A 7 -10.04 8.16 19.98
C GLY A 7 -8.61 7.70 19.68
N LEU A 8 -8.35 6.39 19.64
CA LEU A 8 -7.01 5.84 19.35
C LEU A 8 -6.63 6.04 17.87
N GLY A 9 -7.54 5.80 16.94
CA GLY A 9 -7.31 6.07 15.53
C GLY A 9 -6.97 7.53 15.24
N ASP A 10 -7.63 8.47 15.90
CA ASP A 10 -7.37 9.90 15.78
C ASP A 10 -6.04 10.33 16.40
N VAL A 11 -5.55 9.63 17.43
CA VAL A 11 -4.21 9.87 18.00
C VAL A 11 -3.13 9.51 16.98
N TYR A 12 -3.19 8.32 16.38
CA TYR A 12 -2.18 7.89 15.39
C TYR A 12 -2.25 8.70 14.10
N LYS A 13 -3.45 9.09 13.63
CA LYS A 13 -3.61 10.02 12.51
C LYS A 13 -2.93 11.36 12.79
N ARG A 14 -3.11 11.93 13.98
CA ARG A 14 -2.44 13.19 14.36
C ARG A 14 -0.92 13.03 14.48
N GLN A 15 -0.45 11.88 15.00
CA GLN A 15 0.98 11.59 15.01
C GLN A 15 1.56 11.51 13.60
N ALA A 16 0.90 10.79 12.69
CA ALA A 16 1.33 10.72 11.29
C ALA A 16 1.37 12.10 10.63
N MET A 17 0.35 12.95 10.87
CA MET A 17 0.32 14.32 10.36
C MET A 17 1.50 15.14 10.88
N SER A 18 1.88 15.03 12.16
CA SER A 18 3.03 15.76 12.71
C SER A 18 4.35 15.39 12.03
N TYR A 19 4.56 14.12 11.65
CA TYR A 19 5.74 13.71 10.87
C TYR A 19 5.70 14.28 9.44
N LEU A 20 4.53 14.27 8.81
CA LEU A 20 4.36 14.84 7.46
C LEU A 20 4.58 16.36 7.44
N ASP A 21 4.11 17.06 8.47
CA ASP A 21 4.27 18.52 8.61
C ASP A 21 5.75 18.92 8.80
N THR A 22 6.55 18.09 9.47
CA THR A 22 7.99 18.28 9.62
C THR A 22 8.81 17.78 8.42
N GLY A 23 8.16 17.06 7.47
CA GLY A 23 8.83 16.45 6.33
C GLY A 23 9.54 15.13 6.65
N ASP A 24 9.31 14.59 7.84
CA ASP A 24 9.87 13.32 8.29
C ASP A 24 9.06 12.13 7.76
N LEU A 25 9.71 10.96 7.67
CA LEU A 25 9.03 9.71 7.35
C LEU A 25 8.19 9.25 8.55
N VAL A 26 6.94 8.90 8.30
CA VAL A 26 6.08 8.29 9.34
C VAL A 26 6.68 6.94 9.75
N PRO A 27 6.97 6.70 11.03
CA PRO A 27 7.51 5.42 11.49
C PRO A 27 6.56 4.25 11.19
N ASP A 28 7.13 3.08 10.87
CA ASP A 28 6.36 1.85 10.61
C ASP A 28 5.38 1.52 11.74
N SER A 29 5.80 1.71 12.99
CA SER A 29 4.94 1.46 14.16
C SER A 29 3.68 2.31 14.19
N VAL A 30 3.75 3.56 13.73
CA VAL A 30 2.58 4.46 13.63
C VAL A 30 1.67 4.01 12.48
N THR A 31 2.25 3.72 11.31
CA THR A 31 1.50 3.27 10.12
C THR A 31 0.77 1.95 10.40
N ILE A 32 1.46 0.98 11.03
CA ILE A 32 0.88 -0.32 11.42
C ILE A 32 -0.30 -0.10 12.37
N LYS A 33 -0.13 0.73 13.41
CA LYS A 33 -1.22 1.01 14.37
C LYS A 33 -2.42 1.71 13.75
N MET A 34 -2.19 2.61 12.80
CA MET A 34 -3.28 3.24 12.03
C MET A 34 -4.08 2.19 11.27
N LEU A 35 -3.40 1.27 10.59
CA LEU A 35 -4.03 0.21 9.80
C LEU A 35 -4.79 -0.78 10.70
N GLU A 36 -4.18 -1.25 11.79
CA GLU A 36 -4.84 -2.13 12.77
C GLU A 36 -6.16 -1.50 13.28
N ASN A 37 -6.13 -0.21 13.66
CA ASN A 37 -7.31 0.50 14.12
C ASN A 37 -8.38 0.63 13.03
N GLU A 38 -7.98 0.89 11.77
CA GLU A 38 -8.92 0.99 10.66
C GLU A 38 -9.62 -0.35 10.40
N VAL A 39 -8.89 -1.45 10.38
CA VAL A 39 -9.44 -2.81 10.23
C VAL A 39 -10.37 -3.14 11.39
N LEU A 40 -9.96 -2.88 12.65
CA LEU A 40 -10.78 -3.17 13.83
C LEU A 40 -12.06 -2.32 13.91
N SER A 41 -12.05 -1.14 13.29
CA SER A 41 -13.21 -0.23 13.25
C SER A 41 -14.23 -0.58 12.16
N ASN A 42 -13.83 -1.36 11.15
CA ASN A 42 -14.63 -1.68 9.98
C ASN A 42 -14.81 -3.20 9.83
N LYS A 43 -15.37 -3.86 10.85
CA LYS A 43 -15.49 -5.34 10.90
C LYS A 43 -16.62 -5.90 10.04
N ASP A 44 -17.62 -5.09 9.71
CA ASP A 44 -18.82 -5.51 8.97
C ASP A 44 -18.61 -5.38 7.45
N VAL A 45 -17.46 -5.90 6.95
CA VAL A 45 -17.09 -5.87 5.53
C VAL A 45 -16.73 -7.28 5.06
N ASN A 46 -16.88 -7.54 3.76
CA ASN A 46 -16.56 -8.84 3.16
C ASN A 46 -15.04 -9.08 3.03
N GLY A 47 -14.22 -8.03 3.12
CA GLY A 47 -12.77 -8.12 3.01
C GLY A 47 -12.12 -6.75 2.99
N TYR A 48 -10.79 -6.73 2.87
CA TYR A 48 -9.98 -5.52 2.85
C TYR A 48 -9.05 -5.51 1.65
N ILE A 49 -8.86 -4.32 1.09
CA ILE A 49 -7.82 -4.04 0.10
C ILE A 49 -6.86 -3.02 0.72
N PHE A 50 -5.60 -3.41 0.85
CA PHE A 50 -4.54 -2.55 1.35
C PHE A 50 -3.80 -1.91 0.16
N ASP A 51 -4.06 -0.63 -0.09
CA ASP A 51 -3.40 0.11 -1.16
C ASP A 51 -2.15 0.83 -0.64
N GLY A 52 -0.99 0.52 -1.26
CA GLY A 52 0.29 1.09 -0.90
C GLY A 52 0.84 0.64 0.46
N PHE A 53 0.34 -0.48 1.00
CA PHE A 53 0.81 -1.12 2.23
C PHE A 53 0.70 -2.65 2.08
N PRO A 54 1.68 -3.45 2.58
CA PRO A 54 2.94 -3.04 3.21
C PRO A 54 3.97 -2.52 2.19
N ARG A 55 4.99 -1.75 2.68
CA ARG A 55 6.13 -1.27 1.87
C ARG A 55 7.47 -1.76 2.40
N THR A 56 7.50 -2.35 3.56
CA THR A 56 8.70 -2.91 4.19
C THR A 56 8.41 -4.31 4.70
N LEU A 57 9.46 -5.13 4.87
CA LEU A 57 9.32 -6.48 5.43
C LEU A 57 8.70 -6.44 6.83
N ASN A 58 9.15 -5.51 7.68
CA ASN A 58 8.60 -5.33 9.03
C ASN A 58 7.09 -5.03 9.01
N GLN A 59 6.62 -4.21 8.06
CA GLN A 59 5.20 -3.96 7.86
C GLN A 59 4.44 -5.21 7.43
N ALA A 60 5.03 -6.03 6.53
CA ALA A 60 4.41 -7.26 6.05
C ALA A 60 4.27 -8.31 7.16
N GLU A 61 5.33 -8.53 7.93
CA GLU A 61 5.32 -9.46 9.07
C GLU A 61 4.33 -9.01 10.16
N SER A 62 4.28 -7.71 10.43
CA SER A 62 3.32 -7.14 11.39
C SER A 62 1.88 -7.28 10.91
N LEU A 63 1.62 -7.04 9.62
CA LEU A 63 0.30 -7.21 9.02
C LEU A 63 -0.16 -8.67 9.08
N ASP A 64 0.71 -9.62 8.71
CA ASP A 64 0.38 -11.04 8.76
C ASP A 64 0.06 -11.47 10.20
N SER A 65 0.89 -11.07 11.17
CA SER A 65 0.69 -11.37 12.60
C SER A 65 -0.62 -10.78 13.12
N PHE A 66 -0.92 -9.55 12.77
CA PHE A 66 -2.16 -8.88 13.17
C PHE A 66 -3.38 -9.58 12.57
N LEU A 67 -3.39 -9.87 11.27
CA LEU A 67 -4.53 -10.52 10.60
C LEU A 67 -4.78 -11.91 11.18
N VAL A 68 -3.73 -12.70 11.44
CA VAL A 68 -3.85 -14.00 12.11
C VAL A 68 -4.51 -13.86 13.48
N SER A 69 -4.18 -12.82 14.26
CA SER A 69 -4.77 -12.59 15.59
C SER A 69 -6.27 -12.35 15.58
N ILE A 70 -6.82 -11.93 14.42
CA ILE A 70 -8.26 -11.69 14.22
C ILE A 70 -8.91 -12.71 13.26
N ASN A 71 -8.26 -13.87 13.05
CA ASN A 71 -8.71 -14.96 12.16
C ASN A 71 -8.85 -14.54 10.68
N LEU A 72 -8.02 -13.62 10.22
CA LEU A 72 -7.92 -13.21 8.82
C LEU A 72 -6.52 -13.56 8.27
N LYS A 73 -6.37 -13.46 6.98
CA LYS A 73 -5.09 -13.65 6.28
C LYS A 73 -5.03 -12.81 5.01
N ILE A 74 -3.83 -12.53 4.52
CA ILE A 74 -3.63 -12.06 3.15
C ILE A 74 -3.92 -13.21 2.19
N ASN A 75 -4.84 -13.00 1.26
CA ASN A 75 -5.17 -13.96 0.21
C ASN A 75 -4.25 -13.80 -0.99
N ALA A 76 -4.01 -12.57 -1.40
CA ALA A 76 -3.16 -12.24 -2.53
C ALA A 76 -2.45 -10.89 -2.34
N THR A 77 -1.26 -10.78 -2.87
CA THR A 77 -0.53 -9.53 -3.07
C THR A 77 -0.36 -9.34 -4.55
N ILE A 78 -0.92 -8.27 -5.09
CA ILE A 78 -0.91 -7.99 -6.53
C ILE A 78 0.01 -6.81 -6.81
N ALA A 79 0.99 -7.02 -7.68
CA ALA A 79 1.87 -5.97 -8.17
C ALA A 79 1.52 -5.64 -9.63
N LEU A 80 1.46 -4.34 -9.94
CA LEU A 80 1.38 -3.87 -11.32
C LEU A 80 2.80 -3.77 -11.88
N ASP A 81 3.07 -4.53 -12.93
CA ASP A 81 4.35 -4.49 -13.64
C ASP A 81 4.33 -3.36 -14.68
N VAL A 82 5.13 -2.32 -14.42
CA VAL A 82 5.24 -1.13 -15.27
C VAL A 82 6.72 -0.79 -15.42
N ASN A 83 7.18 -0.54 -16.63
CA ASN A 83 8.55 -0.09 -16.81
C ASN A 83 8.78 1.33 -16.28
N GLU A 84 10.04 1.64 -15.91
CA GLU A 84 10.42 2.89 -15.26
C GLU A 84 10.01 4.14 -16.07
N ASN A 85 10.24 4.12 -17.39
CA ASN A 85 9.93 5.28 -18.24
C ASN A 85 8.42 5.58 -18.28
N GLU A 86 7.60 4.55 -18.39
CA GLU A 86 6.15 4.63 -18.34
C GLU A 86 5.68 5.17 -16.98
N LEU A 87 6.26 4.65 -15.89
CA LEU A 87 5.94 5.09 -14.53
C LEU A 87 6.28 6.57 -14.32
N ILE A 88 7.47 7.01 -14.74
CA ILE A 88 7.88 8.42 -14.65
C ILE A 88 6.91 9.31 -15.42
N SER A 89 6.54 8.93 -16.67
CA SER A 89 5.59 9.69 -17.47
C SER A 89 4.25 9.85 -16.77
N ARG A 90 3.68 8.75 -16.26
CA ARG A 90 2.39 8.76 -15.55
C ARG A 90 2.42 9.59 -14.27
N LEU A 91 3.52 9.53 -13.52
CA LEU A 91 3.67 10.33 -12.28
C LEU A 91 3.77 11.81 -12.59
N LEU A 92 4.52 12.20 -13.63
CA LEU A 92 4.59 13.60 -14.08
C LEU A 92 3.23 14.13 -14.54
N ASP A 93 2.46 13.34 -15.28
CA ASP A 93 1.12 13.74 -15.73
C ASP A 93 0.15 13.85 -14.56
N ARG A 94 0.21 12.92 -13.60
CA ARG A 94 -0.55 13.01 -12.35
C ARG A 94 -0.19 14.25 -11.54
N GLY A 95 1.10 14.60 -11.49
CA GLY A 95 1.60 15.79 -10.81
C GLY A 95 1.03 17.07 -11.40
N LYS A 96 0.92 17.13 -12.73
CA LYS A 96 0.32 18.29 -13.43
C LYS A 96 -1.18 18.40 -13.16
N ILE A 97 -1.91 17.29 -13.27
CA ILE A 97 -3.37 17.25 -13.11
C ILE A 97 -3.80 17.56 -11.67
N ASN A 98 -3.12 16.93 -10.69
CA ASN A 98 -3.51 16.97 -9.28
C ASN A 98 -2.70 18.00 -8.46
N ASN A 99 -1.86 18.79 -9.10
CA ASN A 99 -0.98 19.77 -8.47
C ASN A 99 -0.12 19.22 -7.32
N ARG A 100 0.32 17.94 -7.46
CA ARG A 100 1.17 17.26 -6.47
C ARG A 100 2.63 17.62 -6.68
N SER A 101 3.21 18.31 -5.72
CA SER A 101 4.61 18.80 -5.81
C SER A 101 5.64 17.65 -5.80
N ASP A 102 5.31 16.51 -5.18
CA ASP A 102 6.16 15.32 -5.13
C ASP A 102 6.24 14.55 -6.46
N ASP A 103 5.26 14.73 -7.34
CA ASP A 103 5.21 14.14 -8.69
C ASP A 103 5.63 15.11 -9.81
N GLN A 104 6.07 16.32 -9.48
CA GLN A 104 6.52 17.33 -10.46
C GLN A 104 8.05 17.39 -10.62
N ASP A 105 8.80 16.66 -9.81
CA ASP A 105 10.25 16.63 -9.78
C ASP A 105 10.77 15.22 -10.14
N ILE A 106 11.48 15.12 -11.27
CA ILE A 106 12.01 13.85 -11.79
C ILE A 106 12.97 13.19 -10.78
N GLU A 107 13.78 13.98 -10.07
CA GLU A 107 14.71 13.45 -9.08
C GLU A 107 13.97 12.84 -7.89
N LYS A 108 12.89 13.47 -7.42
CA LYS A 108 12.04 12.92 -6.37
C LYS A 108 11.35 11.63 -6.82
N ILE A 109 10.86 11.59 -8.07
CA ILE A 109 10.25 10.39 -8.67
C ILE A 109 11.27 9.25 -8.73
N LYS A 110 12.49 9.50 -9.23
CA LYS A 110 13.56 8.51 -9.28
C LYS A 110 13.97 8.01 -7.90
N ASN A 111 14.10 8.91 -6.93
CA ASN A 111 14.40 8.53 -5.54
C ASN A 111 13.32 7.61 -4.96
N ARG A 112 12.03 7.91 -5.20
CA ARG A 112 10.93 7.04 -4.78
C ARG A 112 10.97 5.67 -5.48
N PHE A 113 11.32 5.64 -6.75
CA PHE A 113 11.49 4.39 -7.49
C PHE A 113 12.64 3.55 -6.95
N ASN A 114 13.78 4.16 -6.63
CA ASN A 114 14.91 3.49 -6.01
C ASN A 114 14.58 2.98 -4.61
N GLU A 115 13.85 3.76 -3.81
CA GLU A 115 13.33 3.33 -2.51
C GLU A 115 12.40 2.12 -2.65
N TYR A 116 11.48 2.14 -3.63
CA TYR A 116 10.62 1.01 -3.93
C TYR A 116 11.44 -0.23 -4.30
N ASN A 117 12.37 -0.11 -5.23
CA ASN A 117 13.21 -1.24 -5.66
C ASN A 117 14.06 -1.81 -4.51
N THR A 118 14.52 -0.98 -3.59
CA THR A 118 15.37 -1.41 -2.48
C THR A 118 14.58 -2.02 -1.32
N LYS A 119 13.45 -1.39 -0.96
CA LYS A 119 12.69 -1.76 0.25
C LYS A 119 11.49 -2.64 -0.04
N THR A 120 10.87 -2.49 -1.20
CA THR A 120 9.60 -3.15 -1.53
C THR A 120 9.80 -4.41 -2.37
N SER A 121 10.90 -4.51 -3.16
CA SER A 121 11.19 -5.72 -3.93
C SER A 121 11.34 -6.97 -3.04
N ILE A 122 11.84 -6.81 -1.82
CA ILE A 122 11.95 -7.90 -0.84
C ILE A 122 10.58 -8.50 -0.48
N LEU A 123 9.49 -7.75 -0.64
CA LEU A 123 8.13 -8.23 -0.40
C LEU A 123 7.68 -9.22 -1.48
N ILE A 124 8.22 -9.13 -2.68
CA ILE A 124 7.98 -10.09 -3.76
C ILE A 124 8.38 -11.48 -3.27
N ASP A 125 9.62 -11.62 -2.81
CA ASP A 125 10.13 -12.90 -2.28
C ASP A 125 9.34 -13.36 -1.05
N PHE A 126 8.96 -12.42 -0.17
CA PHE A 126 8.21 -12.73 1.04
C PHE A 126 6.84 -13.34 0.72
N TYR A 127 6.11 -12.77 -0.23
CA TYR A 127 4.79 -13.27 -0.61
C TYR A 127 4.85 -14.41 -1.63
N GLN A 128 5.89 -14.50 -2.46
CA GLN A 128 6.12 -15.66 -3.34
C GLN A 128 6.33 -16.95 -2.54
N LYS A 129 7.10 -16.90 -1.44
CA LYS A 129 7.29 -18.04 -0.53
C LYS A 129 6.01 -18.54 0.14
N GLN A 130 4.97 -17.72 0.12
CA GLN A 130 3.65 -18.03 0.66
C GLN A 130 2.62 -18.38 -0.43
N ASP A 131 3.03 -18.45 -1.69
CA ASP A 131 2.15 -18.62 -2.87
C ASP A 131 1.04 -17.55 -2.98
N LYS A 132 1.34 -16.33 -2.53
CA LYS A 132 0.37 -15.21 -2.48
C LYS A 132 0.76 -14.03 -3.37
N PHE A 133 1.81 -14.12 -4.17
CA PHE A 133 2.26 -13.03 -5.02
C PHE A 133 1.79 -13.22 -6.46
N PHE A 134 1.19 -12.19 -7.02
CA PHE A 134 0.70 -12.15 -8.40
C PHE A 134 1.16 -10.87 -9.07
N SER A 135 1.58 -10.96 -10.33
CA SER A 135 1.96 -9.81 -11.15
C SER A 135 0.93 -9.63 -12.27
N VAL A 136 0.52 -8.39 -12.47
CA VAL A 136 -0.40 -7.99 -13.56
C VAL A 136 0.30 -6.94 -14.42
N ASP A 137 0.22 -7.09 -15.75
CA ASP A 137 0.74 -6.07 -16.67
C ASP A 137 -0.01 -4.74 -16.46
N GLY A 138 0.73 -3.76 -15.98
CA GLY A 138 0.24 -2.42 -15.70
C GLY A 138 0.27 -1.47 -16.90
N LYS A 139 0.50 -1.96 -18.14
CA LYS A 139 0.48 -1.15 -19.35
C LYS A 139 -0.92 -1.07 -19.96
N GLY A 140 -1.18 0.04 -20.64
CA GLY A 140 -2.46 0.29 -21.30
C GLY A 140 -3.31 1.32 -20.58
N THR A 141 -4.60 1.35 -20.91
CA THR A 141 -5.58 2.24 -20.30
C THR A 141 -5.97 1.77 -18.89
N VAL A 142 -6.64 2.64 -18.13
CA VAL A 142 -7.20 2.27 -16.82
C VAL A 142 -8.16 1.09 -16.96
N ASP A 143 -8.99 1.07 -18.01
CA ASP A 143 -9.96 0.00 -18.26
C ASP A 143 -9.29 -1.34 -18.57
N ASP A 144 -8.19 -1.33 -19.35
CA ASP A 144 -7.41 -2.54 -19.65
C ASP A 144 -6.81 -3.15 -18.38
N ILE A 145 -6.24 -2.30 -17.50
CA ILE A 145 -5.64 -2.73 -16.25
C ILE A 145 -6.72 -3.22 -15.30
N THR A 146 -7.84 -2.52 -15.23
CA THR A 146 -8.99 -2.89 -14.38
C THR A 146 -9.52 -4.27 -14.78
N SER A 147 -9.68 -4.53 -16.08
CA SER A 147 -10.14 -5.84 -16.57
C SER A 147 -9.18 -6.96 -16.13
N ARG A 148 -7.87 -6.78 -16.32
CA ARG A 148 -6.87 -7.76 -15.88
C ARG A 148 -6.87 -8.00 -14.38
N LEU A 149 -7.10 -6.95 -13.57
CA LEU A 149 -7.21 -7.07 -12.11
C LEU A 149 -8.45 -7.86 -11.71
N PHE A 150 -9.60 -7.60 -12.34
CA PHE A 150 -10.82 -8.36 -12.08
C PHE A 150 -10.66 -9.82 -12.50
N ASP A 151 -10.14 -10.10 -13.69
CA ASP A 151 -9.90 -11.49 -14.15
C ASP A 151 -9.01 -12.26 -13.17
N LEU A 152 -7.96 -11.60 -12.64
CA LEU A 152 -7.10 -12.21 -11.62
C LEU A 152 -7.86 -12.45 -10.32
N VAL A 153 -8.54 -11.43 -9.78
CA VAL A 153 -9.27 -11.53 -8.50
C VAL A 153 -10.35 -12.60 -8.58
N ASP A 154 -11.12 -12.63 -9.67
CA ASP A 154 -12.17 -13.65 -9.90
C ASP A 154 -11.59 -15.07 -9.97
N SER A 155 -10.34 -15.22 -10.41
CA SER A 155 -9.66 -16.53 -10.42
C SER A 155 -9.18 -17.00 -9.04
N LEU A 156 -9.14 -16.11 -8.05
CA LEU A 156 -8.64 -16.37 -6.69
C LEU A 156 -9.76 -16.63 -5.67
N ILE A 157 -11.00 -16.38 -6.03
CA ILE A 157 -12.21 -16.56 -5.21
C ILE A 157 -12.91 -17.85 -5.61
#